data_203da5ae7a022cf79fe120be6319b591
#
_entry.id   203da5ae7a022cf79fe120be6319b591
#
_cell.length_a   1.000
_cell.length_b   1.000
_cell.length_c   1.000
_cell.angle_alpha   90.00
_cell.angle_beta   90.00
_cell.angle_gamma   90.00
#
_symmetry.space_group_name_H-M   'P 1'
#
loop_
_entity.id
_entity.type
_entity.pdbx_description
1 polymer ?
#
loop_
_entity_poly.entity_id
_entity_poly.type
_entity_poly.pdbx_seq_one_letter_code
_entity_poly.pdbx_strand_id
1 'polypeptide(L)'
;RAVLMSLLGGDRQASRNELRKLALYAHGKDEIALDDVMTVVSDASELKLDPIVDGAFAGKPDLVESEFTKAMVAGTYPGVIISAAQRQAAWLHKSALAVAEGTPVSTLLESGYPRLHFSRKGAVEIALRNFSAARLAAIIDQLGTAALDMRKQASLASAIAQRALLSIAANAKRRG
;
A
#
# COMPACT_ATOMS: atom_id res chain seq x y z
N ARG A 1 13.17 19.73 -7.08
CA ARG A 1 13.75 19.94 -5.73
C ARG A 1 12.68 20.02 -4.65
N ALA A 2 11.63 20.85 -4.80
CA ALA A 2 10.55 20.98 -3.81
C ALA A 2 9.84 19.67 -3.49
N VAL A 3 9.49 18.89 -4.51
CA VAL A 3 8.84 17.57 -4.36
C VAL A 3 9.75 16.59 -3.62
N LEU A 4 11.05 16.55 -3.94
CA LEU A 4 12.01 15.71 -3.24
C LEU A 4 12.10 16.06 -1.74
N MET A 5 12.11 17.33 -1.41
CA MET A 5 12.14 17.78 -0.02
C MET A 5 10.87 17.41 0.75
N SER A 6 9.71 17.38 0.12
CA SER A 6 8.45 16.95 0.75
C SER A 6 8.35 15.43 0.94
N LEU A 7 9.08 14.65 0.15
CA LEU A 7 9.11 13.19 0.24
C LEU A 7 10.20 12.66 1.18
N LEU A 8 11.23 13.47 1.45
CA LEU A 8 12.27 13.15 2.43
C LEU A 8 11.71 13.41 3.84
N GLY A 9 11.53 12.37 4.63
CA GLY A 9 11.10 12.47 6.02
C GLY A 9 12.12 13.15 6.94
N GLY A 10 11.75 13.39 8.20
CA GLY A 10 12.60 14.08 9.19
C GLY A 10 13.84 13.30 9.66
N ASP A 11 13.98 12.02 9.29
CA ASP A 11 15.17 11.22 9.59
C ASP A 11 16.29 11.50 8.58
N ARG A 12 17.38 12.08 9.08
CA ARG A 12 18.58 12.40 8.28
C ARG A 12 19.25 11.19 7.63
N GLN A 13 19.26 10.04 8.31
CA GLN A 13 19.88 8.82 7.81
C GLN A 13 19.04 8.23 6.66
N ALA A 14 17.71 8.16 6.86
CA ALA A 14 16.78 7.72 5.84
C ALA A 14 16.84 8.62 4.60
N SER A 15 16.78 9.94 4.79
CA SER A 15 16.87 10.93 3.70
C SER A 15 18.18 10.80 2.91
N ARG A 16 19.30 10.55 3.58
CA ARG A 16 20.61 10.35 2.95
C ARG A 16 20.65 9.07 2.12
N ASN A 17 20.01 8.01 2.59
CA ASN A 17 19.92 6.74 1.86
C ASN A 17 19.03 6.88 0.60
N GLU A 18 17.91 7.60 0.69
CA GLU A 18 17.05 7.87 -0.47
C GLU A 18 17.77 8.72 -1.53
N LEU A 19 18.52 9.73 -1.10
CA LEU A 19 19.34 10.54 -2.02
C LEU A 19 20.44 9.70 -2.70
N ARG A 20 21.06 8.76 -1.96
CA ARG A 20 22.05 7.83 -2.56
C ARG A 20 21.42 6.90 -3.60
N LYS A 21 20.25 6.35 -3.31
CA LYS A 21 19.52 5.51 -4.27
C LYS A 21 19.15 6.30 -5.51
N LEU A 22 18.64 7.51 -5.34
CA LEU A 22 18.31 8.39 -6.45
C LEU A 22 19.55 8.72 -7.31
N ALA A 23 20.67 9.01 -6.68
CA ALA A 23 21.93 9.27 -7.39
C ALA A 23 22.44 8.04 -8.16
N LEU A 24 22.29 6.83 -7.59
CA LEU A 24 22.63 5.58 -8.27
C LEU A 24 21.68 5.29 -9.44
N TYR A 25 20.38 5.49 -9.26
CA TYR A 25 19.36 5.28 -10.29
C TYR A 25 19.54 6.26 -11.48
N ALA A 26 19.89 7.49 -11.17
CA ALA A 26 20.13 8.54 -12.18
C ALA A 26 21.57 8.58 -12.69
N HIS A 27 22.41 7.60 -12.31
CA HIS A 27 23.80 7.57 -12.76
C HIS A 27 23.88 7.50 -14.30
N GLY A 28 24.59 8.45 -14.90
CA GLY A 28 24.70 8.58 -16.37
C GLY A 28 23.56 9.36 -17.05
N LYS A 29 22.63 9.95 -16.29
CA LYS A 29 21.64 10.91 -16.79
C LYS A 29 22.14 12.33 -16.53
N ASP A 30 21.97 13.20 -17.52
CA ASP A 30 22.35 14.62 -17.39
C ASP A 30 21.41 15.39 -16.45
N GLU A 31 20.17 14.90 -16.27
CA GLU A 31 19.15 15.53 -15.44
C GLU A 31 18.30 14.47 -14.72
N ILE A 32 17.95 14.75 -13.47
CA ILE A 32 17.04 13.91 -12.68
C ILE A 32 15.62 14.42 -12.89
N ALA A 33 14.81 13.68 -13.63
CA ALA A 33 13.42 14.00 -13.87
C ALA A 33 12.55 13.76 -12.61
N LEU A 34 11.36 14.37 -12.59
CA LEU A 34 10.39 14.15 -11.50
C LEU A 34 9.99 12.68 -11.38
N ASP A 35 9.84 11.99 -12.50
CA ASP A 35 9.52 10.56 -12.57
C ASP A 35 10.59 9.68 -11.92
N ASP A 36 11.87 10.03 -12.06
CA ASP A 36 12.97 9.32 -11.41
C ASP A 36 12.87 9.45 -9.87
N VAL A 37 12.55 10.66 -9.40
CA VAL A 37 12.33 10.93 -7.98
C VAL A 37 11.14 10.12 -7.46
N MET A 38 10.02 10.16 -8.17
CA MET A 38 8.80 9.44 -7.78
C MET A 38 9.02 7.93 -7.75
N THR A 39 9.74 7.37 -8.72
CA THR A 39 10.04 5.94 -8.78
C THR A 39 10.90 5.50 -7.60
N VAL A 40 12.02 6.19 -7.34
CA VAL A 40 12.99 5.78 -6.31
C VAL A 40 12.47 5.99 -4.90
N VAL A 41 11.80 7.13 -4.64
CA VAL A 41 11.30 7.47 -3.31
C VAL A 41 9.98 6.77 -2.99
N SER A 42 9.13 6.52 -4.00
CA SER A 42 7.90 5.73 -3.82
C SER A 42 8.20 4.29 -3.41
N ASP A 43 9.17 3.63 -4.05
CA ASP A 43 9.55 2.25 -3.71
C ASP A 43 9.94 2.08 -2.24
N ALA A 44 10.73 3.01 -1.70
CA ALA A 44 11.16 2.94 -0.31
C ALA A 44 10.04 3.25 0.69
N SER A 45 9.11 4.12 0.31
CA SER A 45 7.93 4.44 1.11
C SER A 45 6.90 3.32 1.06
N GLU A 46 6.68 2.70 -0.10
CA GLU A 46 5.75 1.60 -0.29
C GLU A 46 6.18 0.35 0.50
N LEU A 47 7.46 -0.02 0.49
CA LEU A 47 7.98 -1.14 1.28
C LEU A 47 7.72 -1.00 2.80
N LYS A 48 7.63 0.22 3.32
CA LYS A 48 7.28 0.48 4.74
C LYS A 48 5.79 0.32 5.02
N LEU A 49 4.93 0.49 4.02
CA LEU A 49 3.48 0.40 4.15
C LEU A 49 2.93 -0.99 3.82
N ASP A 50 3.69 -1.79 3.08
CA ASP A 50 3.30 -3.12 2.66
C ASP A 50 2.85 -4.02 3.83
N PRO A 51 3.53 -4.07 5.00
CA PRO A 51 3.07 -4.90 6.11
C PRO A 51 1.70 -4.51 6.65
N ILE A 52 1.35 -3.21 6.63
CA ILE A 52 0.04 -2.72 7.07
C ILE A 52 -1.03 -3.18 6.09
N VAL A 53 -0.80 -2.92 4.80
CA VAL A 53 -1.76 -3.22 3.73
C VAL A 53 -1.93 -4.72 3.58
N ASP A 54 -0.83 -5.47 3.48
CA ASP A 54 -0.85 -6.92 3.37
C ASP A 54 -1.50 -7.57 4.60
N GLY A 55 -1.25 -7.04 5.80
CA GLY A 55 -1.90 -7.47 7.04
C GLY A 55 -3.42 -7.31 6.98
N ALA A 56 -3.90 -6.20 6.44
CA ALA A 56 -5.34 -5.94 6.31
C ALA A 56 -6.00 -6.97 5.37
N PHE A 57 -5.45 -7.19 4.19
CA PHE A 57 -6.03 -8.13 3.22
C PHE A 57 -5.77 -9.61 3.57
N ALA A 58 -4.72 -9.93 4.33
CA ALA A 58 -4.45 -11.28 4.82
C ALA A 58 -5.25 -11.65 6.10
N GLY A 59 -6.03 -10.71 6.67
CA GLY A 59 -6.83 -10.97 7.87
C GLY A 59 -6.01 -11.04 9.16
N LYS A 60 -4.97 -10.21 9.28
CA LYS A 60 -4.07 -10.12 10.43
C LYS A 60 -4.23 -8.79 11.18
N PRO A 61 -5.30 -8.60 11.97
CA PRO A 61 -5.57 -7.32 12.64
C PRO A 61 -4.45 -6.88 13.57
N ASP A 62 -3.82 -7.80 14.31
CA ASP A 62 -2.72 -7.49 15.22
C ASP A 62 -1.51 -6.89 14.49
N LEU A 63 -1.22 -7.42 13.28
CA LEU A 63 -0.16 -6.88 12.43
C LEU A 63 -0.52 -5.47 11.93
N VAL A 64 -1.78 -5.28 11.50
CA VAL A 64 -2.27 -3.96 11.07
C VAL A 64 -2.09 -2.94 12.19
N GLU A 65 -2.51 -3.27 13.41
CA GLU A 65 -2.44 -2.37 14.55
C GLU A 65 -0.99 -2.01 14.91
N SER A 66 -0.11 -3.01 15.02
CA SER A 66 1.30 -2.79 15.38
C SER A 66 2.04 -1.96 14.34
N GLU A 67 1.90 -2.29 13.05
CA GLU A 67 2.61 -1.59 11.98
C GLU A 67 2.00 -0.21 11.70
N PHE A 68 0.67 -0.05 11.83
CA PHE A 68 0.02 1.25 11.73
C PHE A 68 0.51 2.19 12.84
N THR A 69 0.60 1.72 14.07
CA THR A 69 1.12 2.50 15.21
C THR A 69 2.56 2.95 14.96
N LYS A 70 3.42 2.05 14.47
CA LYS A 70 4.81 2.38 14.10
C LYS A 70 4.86 3.47 13.01
N ALA A 71 4.00 3.36 11.99
CA ALA A 71 3.92 4.34 10.93
C ALA A 71 3.48 5.73 11.45
N MET A 72 2.51 5.77 12.38
CA MET A 72 2.07 7.03 13.00
C MET A 72 3.18 7.67 13.84
N VAL A 73 3.89 6.88 14.65
CA VAL A 73 5.05 7.35 15.43
C VAL A 73 6.17 7.87 14.52
N ALA A 74 6.37 7.25 13.37
CA ALA A 74 7.32 7.71 12.35
C ALA A 74 6.86 8.96 11.57
N GLY A 75 5.67 9.50 11.86
CA GLY A 75 5.14 10.68 11.20
C GLY A 75 4.51 10.44 9.82
N THR A 76 4.18 9.18 9.50
CA THR A 76 3.52 8.85 8.24
C THR A 76 2.10 9.43 8.22
N TYR A 77 1.75 10.18 7.16
CA TYR A 77 0.39 10.69 7.02
C TYR A 77 -0.60 9.54 6.70
N PRO A 78 -1.71 9.39 7.47
CA PRO A 78 -2.64 8.26 7.32
C PRO A 78 -3.23 8.13 5.90
N GLY A 79 -3.36 9.24 5.16
CA GLY A 79 -3.87 9.25 3.79
C GLY A 79 -2.99 8.48 2.80
N VAL A 80 -1.68 8.44 3.05
CA VAL A 80 -0.74 7.66 2.21
C VAL A 80 -1.01 6.16 2.37
N ILE A 81 -1.30 5.72 3.60
CA ILE A 81 -1.63 4.32 3.91
C ILE A 81 -2.95 3.93 3.23
N ILE A 82 -3.97 4.78 3.32
CA ILE A 82 -5.26 4.53 2.66
C ILE A 82 -5.09 4.50 1.13
N SER A 83 -4.28 5.38 0.55
CA SER A 83 -3.99 5.37 -0.88
C SER A 83 -3.27 4.07 -1.31
N ALA A 84 -2.33 3.56 -0.50
CA ALA A 84 -1.69 2.28 -0.74
C ALA A 84 -2.70 1.12 -0.67
N ALA A 85 -3.59 1.12 0.32
CA ALA A 85 -4.66 0.13 0.44
C ALA A 85 -5.65 0.18 -0.73
N GLN A 86 -5.98 1.38 -1.26
CA GLN A 86 -6.82 1.53 -2.46
C GLN A 86 -6.14 0.92 -3.70
N ARG A 87 -4.85 1.19 -3.92
CA ARG A 87 -4.10 0.58 -5.03
C ARG A 87 -4.07 -0.94 -4.92
N GLN A 88 -3.82 -1.47 -3.73
CA GLN A 88 -3.84 -2.90 -3.48
C GLN A 88 -5.22 -3.51 -3.71
N ALA A 89 -6.31 -2.88 -3.24
CA ALA A 89 -7.68 -3.33 -3.46
C ALA A 89 -8.03 -3.38 -4.95
N ALA A 90 -7.67 -2.34 -5.71
CA ALA A 90 -7.90 -2.29 -7.15
C ALA A 90 -7.13 -3.39 -7.90
N TRP A 91 -5.86 -3.62 -7.53
CA TRP A 91 -5.06 -4.69 -8.11
C TRP A 91 -5.64 -6.08 -7.78
N LEU A 92 -6.03 -6.31 -6.52
CA LEU A 92 -6.67 -7.56 -6.09
C LEU A 92 -8.00 -7.79 -6.81
N HIS A 93 -8.81 -6.73 -6.97
CA HIS A 93 -10.08 -6.82 -7.69
C HIS A 93 -9.89 -7.26 -9.14
N LYS A 94 -8.96 -6.60 -9.86
CA LYS A 94 -8.61 -7.01 -11.24
C LYS A 94 -8.11 -8.45 -11.29
N SER A 95 -7.27 -8.84 -10.34
CA SER A 95 -6.73 -10.20 -10.26
C SER A 95 -7.80 -11.24 -9.95
N ALA A 96 -8.76 -10.92 -9.05
CA ALA A 96 -9.87 -11.82 -8.73
C ALA A 96 -10.81 -12.04 -9.92
N LEU A 97 -11.01 -11.04 -10.77
CA LEU A 97 -11.75 -11.19 -12.04
C LEU A 97 -11.00 -12.12 -13.00
N ALA A 98 -9.70 -11.92 -13.18
CA ALA A 98 -8.88 -12.78 -14.04
C ALA A 98 -8.84 -14.25 -13.54
N VAL A 99 -8.80 -14.46 -12.22
CA VAL A 99 -8.91 -15.81 -11.63
C VAL A 99 -10.27 -16.43 -11.93
N ALA A 100 -11.36 -15.67 -11.85
CA ALA A 100 -12.70 -16.15 -12.19
C ALA A 100 -12.84 -16.51 -13.69
N GLU A 101 -12.05 -15.88 -14.57
CA GLU A 101 -11.93 -16.19 -15.99
C GLU A 101 -10.97 -17.36 -16.29
N GLY A 102 -10.36 -17.97 -15.25
CA GLY A 102 -9.51 -19.15 -15.38
C GLY A 102 -8.00 -18.87 -15.38
N THR A 103 -7.56 -17.64 -15.16
CA THR A 103 -6.13 -17.33 -15.05
C THR A 103 -5.57 -17.90 -13.73
N PRO A 104 -4.50 -18.72 -13.75
CA PRO A 104 -3.89 -19.24 -12.53
C PRO A 104 -3.33 -18.11 -11.65
N VAL A 105 -3.51 -18.22 -10.33
CA VAL A 105 -2.99 -17.25 -9.36
C VAL A 105 -1.47 -17.11 -9.48
N SER A 106 -0.74 -18.22 -9.70
CA SER A 106 0.72 -18.20 -9.89
C SER A 106 1.14 -17.27 -11.04
N THR A 107 0.43 -17.31 -12.16
CA THR A 107 0.69 -16.45 -13.33
C THR A 107 0.53 -14.98 -12.97
N LEU A 108 -0.51 -14.62 -12.20
CA LEU A 108 -0.76 -13.26 -11.76
C LEU A 108 0.33 -12.74 -10.81
N LEU A 109 0.83 -13.62 -9.92
CA LEU A 109 1.89 -13.28 -8.97
C LEU A 109 3.27 -13.10 -9.63
N GLU A 110 3.48 -13.72 -10.79
CA GLU A 110 4.76 -13.68 -11.53
C GLU A 110 4.80 -12.58 -12.60
N SER A 111 3.69 -12.39 -13.31
CA SER A 111 3.59 -11.47 -14.45
C SER A 111 2.92 -10.13 -14.14
N GLY A 112 2.39 -9.95 -12.91
CA GLY A 112 1.71 -8.72 -12.50
C GLY A 112 2.60 -7.49 -12.61
N TYR A 113 2.05 -6.37 -13.14
CA TYR A 113 2.74 -5.08 -13.14
C TYR A 113 1.98 -4.11 -12.21
N PRO A 114 2.69 -3.40 -11.30
CA PRO A 114 4.12 -3.50 -10.98
C PRO A 114 4.50 -4.88 -10.40
N ARG A 115 5.75 -5.30 -10.61
CA ARG A 115 6.23 -6.60 -10.10
C ARG A 115 6.09 -6.69 -8.59
N LEU A 116 5.35 -7.69 -8.14
CA LEU A 116 5.16 -7.95 -6.73
C LEU A 116 6.50 -8.39 -6.08
N HIS A 117 6.92 -7.72 -5.02
CA HIS A 117 8.10 -8.14 -4.27
C HIS A 117 7.88 -9.57 -3.72
N PHE A 118 8.92 -10.40 -3.76
CA PHE A 118 8.78 -11.83 -3.41
C PHE A 118 8.21 -12.06 -2.00
N SER A 119 8.53 -11.19 -1.03
CA SER A 119 8.04 -11.29 0.35
C SER A 119 6.52 -11.09 0.48
N ARG A 120 5.89 -10.45 -0.50
CA ARG A 120 4.45 -10.15 -0.50
C ARG A 120 3.61 -11.26 -1.14
N LYS A 121 4.21 -12.14 -1.96
CA LYS A 121 3.47 -13.15 -2.73
C LYS A 121 2.53 -13.98 -1.86
N GLY A 122 3.00 -14.43 -0.69
CA GLY A 122 2.16 -15.23 0.23
C GLY A 122 0.97 -14.46 0.81
N ALA A 123 1.16 -13.19 1.18
CA ALA A 123 0.07 -12.37 1.70
C ALA A 123 -0.99 -12.06 0.62
N VAL A 124 -0.54 -11.78 -0.60
CA VAL A 124 -1.41 -11.50 -1.75
C VAL A 124 -2.18 -12.76 -2.17
N GLU A 125 -1.55 -13.93 -2.16
CA GLU A 125 -2.23 -15.20 -2.42
C GLU A 125 -3.35 -15.47 -1.39
N ILE A 126 -3.07 -15.23 -0.11
CA ILE A 126 -4.07 -15.32 0.96
C ILE A 126 -5.22 -14.33 0.71
N ALA A 127 -4.91 -13.09 0.31
CA ALA A 127 -5.90 -12.08 0.00
C ALA A 127 -6.83 -12.50 -1.15
N LEU A 128 -6.29 -13.05 -2.22
CA LEU A 128 -7.08 -13.56 -3.35
C LEU A 128 -7.97 -14.76 -2.99
N ARG A 129 -7.59 -15.54 -1.96
CA ARG A 129 -8.43 -16.61 -1.42
C ARG A 129 -9.52 -16.09 -0.47
N ASN A 130 -9.27 -14.99 0.22
CA ASN A 130 -10.17 -14.43 1.24
C ASN A 130 -11.29 -13.57 0.64
N PHE A 131 -11.04 -12.94 -0.51
CA PHE A 131 -11.94 -11.95 -1.09
C PHE A 131 -12.34 -12.29 -2.52
N SER A 132 -13.65 -12.31 -2.78
CA SER A 132 -14.20 -12.31 -4.13
C SER A 132 -14.08 -10.92 -4.77
N ALA A 133 -14.22 -10.84 -6.10
CA ALA A 133 -14.24 -9.57 -6.83
C ALA A 133 -15.32 -8.61 -6.29
N ALA A 134 -16.52 -9.11 -6.00
CA ALA A 134 -17.61 -8.30 -5.45
C ALA A 134 -17.25 -7.70 -4.06
N ARG A 135 -16.61 -8.48 -3.19
CA ARG A 135 -16.16 -7.98 -1.88
C ARG A 135 -15.05 -6.94 -2.02
N LEU A 136 -14.14 -7.13 -2.98
CA LEU A 136 -13.08 -6.16 -3.25
C LEU A 136 -13.62 -4.85 -3.82
N ALA A 137 -14.66 -4.90 -4.65
CA ALA A 137 -15.38 -3.69 -5.09
C ALA A 137 -15.95 -2.91 -3.90
N ALA A 138 -16.64 -3.58 -2.97
CA ALA A 138 -17.16 -2.95 -1.76
C ALA A 138 -16.03 -2.36 -0.86
N ILE A 139 -14.88 -3.02 -0.79
CA ILE A 139 -13.71 -2.49 -0.06
C ILE A 139 -13.15 -1.23 -0.73
N ILE A 140 -13.13 -1.17 -2.06
CA ILE A 140 -12.70 0.03 -2.80
C ILE A 140 -13.60 1.22 -2.44
N ASP A 141 -14.90 1.02 -2.41
CA ASP A 141 -15.87 2.05 -2.03
C ASP A 141 -15.71 2.47 -0.56
N GLN A 142 -15.51 1.50 0.34
CA GLN A 142 -15.24 1.75 1.76
C GLN A 142 -13.96 2.60 1.95
N LEU A 143 -12.89 2.28 1.25
CA LEU A 143 -11.64 3.03 1.31
C LEU A 143 -11.78 4.43 0.69
N GLY A 144 -12.59 4.56 -0.38
CA GLY A 144 -12.96 5.85 -0.96
C GLY A 144 -13.68 6.75 0.04
N THR A 145 -14.66 6.21 0.75
CA THR A 145 -15.40 6.89 1.82
C THR A 145 -14.46 7.31 2.95
N ALA A 146 -13.59 6.40 3.42
CA ALA A 146 -12.61 6.71 4.45
C ALA A 146 -11.67 7.86 4.04
N ALA A 147 -11.20 7.86 2.78
CA ALA A 147 -10.35 8.93 2.25
C ALA A 147 -11.07 10.29 2.23
N LEU A 148 -12.36 10.31 1.93
CA LEU A 148 -13.18 11.52 1.96
C LEU A 148 -13.42 12.02 3.39
N ASP A 149 -13.76 11.10 4.30
CA ASP A 149 -14.01 11.43 5.72
C ASP A 149 -12.76 11.98 6.41
N MET A 150 -11.58 11.45 6.09
CA MET A 150 -10.29 11.95 6.59
C MET A 150 -10.04 13.39 6.16
N ARG A 151 -10.48 13.80 4.97
CA ARG A 151 -10.35 15.19 4.50
C ARG A 151 -11.32 16.12 5.23
N LYS A 152 -12.52 15.62 5.52
CA LYS A 152 -13.56 16.39 6.24
C LYS A 152 -13.26 16.50 7.74
N GLN A 153 -12.60 15.51 8.32
CA GLN A 153 -12.34 15.36 9.74
C GLN A 153 -10.85 15.11 10.00
N ALA A 154 -10.02 16.11 9.69
CA ALA A 154 -8.55 15.97 9.71
C ALA A 154 -8.00 15.53 11.08
N SER A 155 -8.62 15.97 12.19
CA SER A 155 -8.25 15.54 13.54
C SER A 155 -8.50 14.06 13.84
N LEU A 156 -9.40 13.42 13.10
CA LEU A 156 -9.74 12.00 13.23
C LEU A 156 -9.11 11.12 12.12
N ALA A 157 -8.28 11.70 11.26
CA ALA A 157 -7.74 11.01 10.08
C ALA A 157 -7.07 9.67 10.44
N SER A 158 -6.27 9.65 11.49
CA SER A 158 -5.60 8.41 11.95
C SER A 158 -6.61 7.34 12.39
N ALA A 159 -7.59 7.71 13.20
CA ALA A 159 -8.61 6.79 13.70
C ALA A 159 -9.49 6.25 12.55
N ILE A 160 -9.86 7.10 11.59
CA ILE A 160 -10.64 6.70 10.41
C ILE A 160 -9.85 5.70 9.56
N ALA A 161 -8.57 5.97 9.30
CA ALA A 161 -7.70 5.09 8.52
C ALA A 161 -7.51 3.74 9.21
N GLN A 162 -7.18 3.73 10.49
CA GLN A 162 -6.98 2.51 11.28
C GLN A 162 -8.25 1.66 11.30
N ARG A 163 -9.41 2.28 11.58
CA ARG A 163 -10.70 1.59 11.56
C ARG A 163 -11.02 0.95 10.22
N ALA A 164 -10.77 1.65 9.11
CA ALA A 164 -11.00 1.12 7.77
C ALA A 164 -10.14 -0.13 7.51
N LEU A 165 -8.86 -0.10 7.85
CA LEU A 165 -7.94 -1.22 7.65
C LEU A 165 -8.26 -2.41 8.56
N LEU A 166 -8.59 -2.16 9.83
CA LEU A 166 -9.01 -3.22 10.77
C LEU A 166 -10.33 -3.86 10.35
N SER A 167 -11.27 -3.08 9.80
CA SER A 167 -12.52 -3.61 9.23
C SER A 167 -12.25 -4.57 8.08
N ILE A 168 -11.31 -4.25 7.19
CA ILE A 168 -10.89 -5.15 6.10
C ILE A 168 -10.32 -6.44 6.69
N ALA A 169 -9.40 -6.33 7.67
CA ALA A 169 -8.77 -7.49 8.29
C ALA A 169 -9.79 -8.41 9.01
N ALA A 170 -10.75 -7.83 9.72
CA ALA A 170 -11.82 -8.58 10.39
C ALA A 170 -12.72 -9.31 9.38
N ASN A 171 -13.01 -8.68 8.24
CA ASN A 171 -13.84 -9.25 7.19
C ASN A 171 -13.12 -10.31 6.35
N ALA A 172 -11.79 -10.32 6.31
CA ALA A 172 -11.02 -11.35 5.60
C ALA A 172 -11.26 -12.76 6.14
N LYS A 173 -11.54 -12.90 7.45
CA LYS A 173 -11.81 -14.19 8.11
C LYS A 173 -13.24 -14.70 7.91
N ARG A 174 -14.18 -13.85 7.50
CA ARG A 174 -15.57 -14.23 7.24
C ARG A 174 -15.68 -14.82 5.84
N ARG A 175 -15.41 -16.12 5.70
CA ARG A 175 -15.82 -16.87 4.52
C ARG A 175 -17.35 -16.83 4.48
N GLY A 176 -17.91 -16.14 3.48
CA GLY A 176 -19.31 -16.25 3.14
C GLY A 176 -19.61 -17.64 2.57
#